data_96822c2109fefbd999eeff9b2921eb9f
#
_entry.id   96822c2109fefbd999eeff9b2921eb9f
#
_cell.length_a   1.000
_cell.length_b   1.000
_cell.length_c   1.000
_cell.angle_alpha   90.00
_cell.angle_beta   90.00
_cell.angle_gamma   90.00
#
_symmetry.space_group_name_H-M   'P 1'
#
loop_
_entity.id
_entity.type
_entity.pdbx_description
1 polymer ?
#
loop_
_entity_poly.entity_id
_entity_poly.type
_entity_poly.pdbx_seq_one_letter_code
_entity_poly.pdbx_strand_id
1 'polypeptide(L)'
;MNVLTAIAKSFAPPAAYEEAAFEWKWKAIAYILTLSAICAAATSAMSAKPLSDFYEKFILPAIPLMESVEISRGGVKTPDGKPVEFKSASGKIFAVATPGKLDAAAVKGLAFSVERDRLSFYGAGFEQSLPFESFLPPGESAKLSDLFPPKGVMLWAVLPAVFFAASLFMNAVYSLAMGLAAKT
;
A
#
# COMPACT_ATOMS: atom_id res chain seq x y z
N MET A 1 35.42 -0.76 -7.13
CA MET A 1 34.55 -1.96 -7.38
C MET A 1 33.34 -1.53 -8.21
N ASN A 2 32.88 -2.34 -9.17
CA ASN A 2 31.70 -2.08 -9.99
C ASN A 2 30.43 -2.42 -9.19
N VAL A 3 29.30 -1.68 -9.43
CA VAL A 3 28.02 -1.88 -8.75
C VAL A 3 27.51 -3.34 -8.87
N LEU A 4 27.66 -3.95 -10.04
CA LEU A 4 27.27 -5.35 -10.25
C LEU A 4 28.09 -6.34 -9.40
N THR A 5 29.41 -6.07 -9.25
CA THR A 5 30.27 -6.87 -8.37
C THR A 5 29.91 -6.71 -6.91
N ALA A 6 29.44 -5.54 -6.52
CA ALA A 6 28.95 -5.26 -5.16
C ALA A 6 27.65 -6.00 -4.87
N ILE A 7 26.70 -6.01 -5.82
CA ILE A 7 25.45 -6.79 -5.71
C ILE A 7 25.77 -8.27 -5.56
N ALA A 8 26.67 -8.82 -6.38
CA ALA A 8 27.08 -10.22 -6.26
C ALA A 8 27.75 -10.54 -4.92
N LYS A 9 28.57 -9.64 -4.39
CA LYS A 9 29.23 -9.77 -3.09
C LYS A 9 28.30 -9.56 -1.90
N SER A 10 27.14 -8.90 -2.04
CA SER A 10 26.19 -8.71 -0.95
C SER A 10 25.48 -10.00 -0.52
N PHE A 11 25.54 -11.03 -1.35
CA PHE A 11 25.12 -12.38 -0.99
C PHE A 11 26.24 -13.22 -0.33
N ALA A 12 27.43 -12.68 -0.15
CA ALA A 12 28.59 -13.28 0.50
C ALA A 12 28.91 -12.54 1.83
N PRO A 13 29.64 -13.12 2.77
CA PRO A 13 29.73 -12.62 4.15
C PRO A 13 30.43 -11.25 4.33
N PRO A 14 30.55 -10.76 5.57
CA PRO A 14 30.61 -9.37 6.04
C PRO A 14 31.55 -8.37 5.34
N ALA A 15 32.57 -8.83 4.63
CA ALA A 15 33.61 -7.97 4.04
C ALA A 15 33.11 -6.92 3.02
N ALA A 16 32.02 -7.19 2.31
CA ALA A 16 31.45 -6.22 1.36
C ALA A 16 30.74 -5.05 2.07
N TYR A 17 30.23 -5.28 3.26
CA TYR A 17 29.57 -4.24 4.07
C TYR A 17 30.58 -3.34 4.76
N GLU A 18 31.71 -3.88 5.20
CA GLU A 18 32.81 -3.08 5.76
C GLU A 18 33.40 -2.12 4.69
N GLU A 19 33.70 -2.64 3.49
CA GLU A 19 34.16 -1.84 2.37
C GLU A 19 33.12 -0.76 1.97
N ALA A 20 31.83 -1.11 1.97
CA ALA A 20 30.74 -0.18 1.68
C ALA A 20 30.58 0.90 2.76
N ALA A 21 30.73 0.58 4.04
CA ALA A 21 30.56 1.50 5.14
C ALA A 21 31.67 2.58 5.18
N PHE A 22 32.89 2.23 4.83
CA PHE A 22 34.05 3.12 5.00
C PHE A 22 34.52 3.79 3.73
N GLU A 23 34.37 3.16 2.55
CA GLU A 23 34.93 3.66 1.29
C GLU A 23 33.90 4.19 0.28
N TRP A 24 32.62 3.88 0.47
CA TRP A 24 31.61 3.98 -0.57
C TRP A 24 30.71 5.22 -0.56
N LYS A 25 30.97 6.25 0.11
CA LYS A 25 30.21 7.52 0.04
C LYS A 25 28.96 7.47 -0.91
N TRP A 26 29.08 8.03 -2.13
CA TRP A 26 28.02 8.04 -3.15
C TRP A 26 27.73 6.66 -3.77
N LYS A 27 28.71 5.76 -3.78
CA LYS A 27 28.50 4.38 -4.29
C LYS A 27 27.59 3.59 -3.40
N ALA A 28 27.57 3.80 -2.09
CA ALA A 28 26.63 3.14 -1.17
C ALA A 28 25.18 3.56 -1.46
N ILE A 29 24.96 4.85 -1.73
CA ILE A 29 23.62 5.35 -2.10
C ILE A 29 23.17 4.72 -3.43
N ALA A 30 24.02 4.74 -4.45
CA ALA A 30 23.73 4.15 -5.75
C ALA A 30 23.42 2.63 -5.62
N TYR A 31 24.15 1.92 -4.77
CA TYR A 31 23.91 0.51 -4.47
C TYR A 31 22.53 0.29 -3.83
N ILE A 32 22.19 1.04 -2.78
CA ILE A 32 20.89 0.93 -2.09
C ILE A 32 19.74 1.22 -3.07
N LEU A 33 19.87 2.28 -3.89
CA LEU A 33 18.86 2.64 -4.88
C LEU A 33 18.67 1.53 -5.94
N THR A 34 19.78 1.00 -6.45
CA THR A 34 19.74 -0.08 -7.47
C THR A 34 19.15 -1.35 -6.89
N LEU A 35 19.56 -1.76 -5.70
CA LEU A 35 19.01 -2.93 -5.02
C LEU A 35 17.51 -2.75 -4.75
N SER A 36 17.10 -1.58 -4.26
CA SER A 36 15.70 -1.26 -4.01
C SER A 36 14.86 -1.30 -5.30
N ALA A 37 15.40 -0.82 -6.41
CA ALA A 37 14.73 -0.87 -7.71
C ALA A 37 14.55 -2.33 -8.20
N ILE A 38 15.57 -3.17 -8.06
CA ILE A 38 15.49 -4.60 -8.42
C ILE A 38 14.45 -5.31 -7.56
N CYS A 39 14.49 -5.13 -6.23
CA CYS A 39 13.51 -5.71 -5.31
C CYS A 39 12.09 -5.23 -5.63
N ALA A 40 11.90 -3.93 -5.89
CA ALA A 40 10.61 -3.38 -6.26
C ALA A 40 10.07 -3.96 -7.57
N ALA A 41 10.92 -4.08 -8.59
CA ALA A 41 10.53 -4.67 -9.88
C ALA A 41 10.11 -6.13 -9.73
N ALA A 42 10.89 -6.94 -9.01
CA ALA A 42 10.57 -8.35 -8.76
C ALA A 42 9.25 -8.50 -7.98
N THR A 43 9.09 -7.75 -6.89
CA THR A 43 7.88 -7.80 -6.05
C THR A 43 6.66 -7.31 -6.81
N SER A 44 6.79 -6.24 -7.62
CA SER A 44 5.71 -5.74 -8.47
C SER A 44 5.28 -6.78 -9.49
N ALA A 45 6.22 -7.44 -10.16
CA ALA A 45 5.91 -8.49 -11.13
C ALA A 45 5.16 -9.67 -10.48
N MET A 46 5.59 -10.10 -9.29
CA MET A 46 4.92 -11.18 -8.54
C MET A 46 3.51 -10.77 -8.07
N SER A 47 3.31 -9.51 -7.71
CA SER A 47 2.05 -8.99 -7.17
C SER A 47 1.07 -8.52 -8.26
N ALA A 48 1.53 -8.31 -9.49
CA ALA A 48 0.72 -7.73 -10.56
C ALA A 48 -0.51 -8.59 -10.90
N LYS A 49 -0.35 -9.91 -11.02
CA LYS A 49 -1.48 -10.80 -11.33
C LYS A 49 -2.48 -10.89 -10.18
N PRO A 50 -2.10 -11.20 -8.92
CA PRO A 50 -3.03 -11.20 -7.79
C PRO A 50 -3.79 -9.88 -7.64
N LEU A 51 -3.10 -8.74 -7.80
CA LEU A 51 -3.73 -7.42 -7.70
C LEU A 51 -4.67 -7.15 -8.87
N SER A 52 -4.29 -7.53 -10.10
CA SER A 52 -5.16 -7.45 -11.28
C SER A 52 -6.46 -8.24 -11.06
N ASP A 53 -6.33 -9.49 -10.60
CA ASP A 53 -7.47 -10.36 -10.32
C ASP A 53 -8.38 -9.79 -9.22
N PHE A 54 -7.78 -9.24 -8.18
CA PHE A 54 -8.52 -8.54 -7.11
C PHE A 54 -9.27 -7.33 -7.67
N TYR A 55 -8.61 -6.51 -8.46
CA TYR A 55 -9.21 -5.31 -9.05
C TYR A 55 -10.40 -5.67 -9.94
N GLU A 56 -10.27 -6.68 -10.81
CA GLU A 56 -11.34 -7.13 -11.71
C GLU A 56 -12.52 -7.77 -10.97
N LYS A 57 -12.23 -8.57 -9.95
CA LYS A 57 -13.27 -9.32 -9.23
C LYS A 57 -14.03 -8.48 -8.20
N PHE A 58 -13.37 -7.50 -7.60
CA PHE A 58 -13.93 -6.75 -6.48
C PHE A 58 -14.13 -5.27 -6.79
N ILE A 59 -13.11 -4.57 -7.30
CA ILE A 59 -13.17 -3.12 -7.43
C ILE A 59 -14.01 -2.70 -8.64
N LEU A 60 -13.71 -3.20 -9.83
CA LEU A 60 -14.42 -2.80 -11.05
C LEU A 60 -15.94 -2.93 -10.96
N PRO A 61 -16.52 -4.05 -10.44
CA PRO A 61 -17.97 -4.16 -10.29
C PRO A 61 -18.57 -3.18 -9.29
N ALA A 62 -17.77 -2.70 -8.33
CA ALA A 62 -18.23 -1.82 -7.27
C ALA A 62 -18.10 -0.32 -7.61
N ILE A 63 -17.28 0.06 -8.60
CA ILE A 63 -17.04 1.47 -8.97
C ILE A 63 -18.33 2.28 -9.13
N PRO A 64 -19.36 1.82 -9.87
CA PRO A 64 -20.58 2.60 -10.04
C PRO A 64 -21.29 2.95 -8.73
N LEU A 65 -21.24 2.04 -7.75
CA LEU A 65 -21.78 2.28 -6.41
C LEU A 65 -20.85 3.17 -5.58
N MET A 66 -19.52 3.03 -5.72
CA MET A 66 -18.54 3.89 -5.05
C MET A 66 -18.62 5.34 -5.51
N GLU A 67 -18.99 5.61 -6.77
CA GLU A 67 -19.24 6.96 -7.29
C GLU A 67 -20.40 7.68 -6.60
N SER A 68 -21.35 6.92 -6.04
CA SER A 68 -22.50 7.47 -5.30
C SER A 68 -22.20 7.78 -3.85
N VAL A 69 -21.03 7.40 -3.34
CA VAL A 69 -20.61 7.62 -1.95
C VAL A 69 -19.61 8.76 -1.90
N GLU A 70 -19.95 9.83 -1.16
CA GLU A 70 -19.05 10.94 -0.87
C GLU A 70 -18.46 10.80 0.53
N ILE A 71 -17.17 11.06 0.64
CA ILE A 71 -16.43 11.10 1.90
C ILE A 71 -15.91 12.51 2.14
N SER A 72 -15.99 12.98 3.37
CA SER A 72 -15.49 14.28 3.82
C SER A 72 -15.05 14.16 5.29
N ARG A 73 -14.36 15.17 5.80
CA ARG A 73 -14.09 15.23 7.25
C ARG A 73 -15.35 15.26 8.11
N GLY A 74 -16.46 15.75 7.56
CA GLY A 74 -17.76 15.80 8.24
C GLY A 74 -18.49 14.45 8.25
N GLY A 75 -18.03 13.48 7.48
CA GLY A 75 -18.61 12.15 7.45
C GLY A 75 -18.78 11.56 6.05
N VAL A 76 -19.45 10.43 6.02
CA VAL A 76 -19.82 9.70 4.80
C VAL A 76 -21.23 10.05 4.40
N LYS A 77 -21.43 10.44 3.15
CA LYS A 77 -22.74 10.59 2.54
C LYS A 77 -23.00 9.43 1.60
N THR A 78 -24.04 8.71 1.86
CA THR A 78 -24.51 7.59 1.03
C THR A 78 -25.86 7.94 0.41
N PRO A 79 -26.26 7.32 -0.71
CA PRO A 79 -27.61 7.45 -1.23
C PRO A 79 -28.65 7.13 -0.15
N ASP A 80 -29.64 8.01 0.01
CA ASP A 80 -30.72 7.88 1.01
C ASP A 80 -30.28 7.77 2.47
N GLY A 81 -29.02 8.05 2.79
CA GLY A 81 -28.46 7.92 4.14
C GLY A 81 -28.37 6.47 4.65
N LYS A 82 -28.56 5.47 3.77
CA LYS A 82 -28.49 4.06 4.12
C LYS A 82 -27.12 3.46 3.87
N PRO A 83 -26.73 2.38 4.57
CA PRO A 83 -25.52 1.65 4.24
C PRO A 83 -25.51 1.15 2.79
N VAL A 84 -24.37 1.28 2.11
CA VAL A 84 -24.15 0.79 0.75
C VAL A 84 -23.20 -0.41 0.82
N GLU A 85 -23.66 -1.54 0.32
CA GLU A 85 -22.89 -2.77 0.25
C GLU A 85 -22.19 -2.91 -1.10
N PHE A 86 -20.89 -3.09 -1.10
CA PHE A 86 -20.11 -3.37 -2.30
C PHE A 86 -19.96 -4.86 -2.49
N LYS A 87 -20.41 -5.35 -3.65
CA LYS A 87 -20.40 -6.76 -3.99
C LYS A 87 -19.36 -7.07 -5.06
N SER A 88 -18.68 -8.19 -4.88
CA SER A 88 -17.78 -8.74 -5.89
C SER A 88 -18.56 -9.22 -7.11
N ALA A 89 -17.85 -9.55 -8.18
CA ALA A 89 -18.44 -10.17 -9.38
C ALA A 89 -19.23 -11.45 -9.08
N SER A 90 -18.90 -12.16 -7.98
CA SER A 90 -19.66 -13.35 -7.51
C SER A 90 -20.84 -13.03 -6.60
N GLY A 91 -21.17 -11.76 -6.36
CA GLY A 91 -22.24 -11.31 -5.49
C GLY A 91 -21.93 -11.31 -3.99
N LYS A 92 -20.71 -11.70 -3.60
CA LYS A 92 -20.29 -11.67 -2.18
C LYS A 92 -20.00 -10.23 -1.75
N ILE A 93 -20.55 -9.79 -0.62
CA ILE A 93 -20.22 -8.50 0.00
C ILE A 93 -18.76 -8.55 0.47
N PHE A 94 -17.96 -7.56 0.06
CA PHE A 94 -16.57 -7.45 0.46
C PHE A 94 -16.24 -6.12 1.14
N ALA A 95 -17.12 -5.12 1.01
CA ALA A 95 -16.96 -3.84 1.68
C ALA A 95 -18.33 -3.19 1.92
N VAL A 96 -18.39 -2.25 2.86
CA VAL A 96 -19.59 -1.49 3.22
C VAL A 96 -19.22 -0.04 3.46
N ALA A 97 -20.04 0.89 2.94
CA ALA A 97 -19.99 2.30 3.32
C ALA A 97 -21.24 2.67 4.13
N THR A 98 -21.06 3.31 5.28
CA THR A 98 -22.16 3.71 6.16
C THR A 98 -21.89 5.06 6.81
N PRO A 99 -22.90 5.93 6.95
CA PRO A 99 -22.78 7.14 7.76
C PRO A 99 -22.70 6.88 9.27
N GLY A 100 -22.97 5.65 9.70
CA GLY A 100 -22.87 5.19 11.09
C GLY A 100 -21.56 4.47 11.40
N LYS A 101 -21.58 3.72 12.51
CA LYS A 101 -20.54 2.75 12.89
C LYS A 101 -21.02 1.35 12.60
N LEU A 102 -20.11 0.47 12.22
CA LEU A 102 -20.38 -0.95 12.06
C LEU A 102 -20.09 -1.70 13.36
N ASP A 103 -20.90 -2.69 13.64
CA ASP A 103 -20.64 -3.62 14.74
C ASP A 103 -19.53 -4.60 14.37
N ALA A 104 -18.80 -5.10 15.37
CA ALA A 104 -17.73 -6.07 15.17
C ALA A 104 -18.16 -7.34 14.42
N ALA A 105 -19.43 -7.73 14.55
CA ALA A 105 -19.99 -8.84 13.79
C ALA A 105 -20.20 -8.51 12.31
N ALA A 106 -20.57 -7.27 11.99
CA ALA A 106 -20.83 -6.81 10.63
C ALA A 106 -19.55 -6.66 9.80
N VAL A 107 -18.40 -6.40 10.45
CA VAL A 107 -17.10 -6.26 9.75
C VAL A 107 -16.46 -7.59 9.40
N LYS A 108 -16.94 -8.69 9.97
CA LYS A 108 -16.35 -10.02 9.76
C LYS A 108 -16.48 -10.47 8.30
N GLY A 109 -15.34 -10.63 7.66
CA GLY A 109 -15.24 -11.06 6.26
C GLY A 109 -15.28 -9.93 5.25
N LEU A 110 -15.31 -8.66 5.69
CA LEU A 110 -15.09 -7.51 4.84
C LEU A 110 -13.58 -7.34 4.56
N ALA A 111 -13.25 -6.78 3.41
CA ALA A 111 -11.91 -6.33 3.09
C ALA A 111 -11.67 -4.91 3.61
N PHE A 112 -12.69 -4.05 3.50
CA PHE A 112 -12.68 -2.70 4.08
C PHE A 112 -14.08 -2.22 4.43
N SER A 113 -14.15 -1.21 5.31
CA SER A 113 -15.36 -0.43 5.56
C SER A 113 -15.06 1.07 5.48
N VAL A 114 -16.09 1.82 5.12
CA VAL A 114 -16.09 3.29 5.14
C VAL A 114 -17.13 3.71 6.16
N GLU A 115 -16.69 4.20 7.29
CA GLU A 115 -17.52 4.61 8.40
C GLU A 115 -17.53 6.13 8.52
N ARG A 116 -18.31 6.66 9.45
CA ARG A 116 -18.55 8.10 9.62
C ARG A 116 -17.28 8.98 9.49
N ASP A 117 -16.17 8.56 10.07
CA ASP A 117 -14.98 9.37 10.26
C ASP A 117 -13.68 8.70 9.73
N ARG A 118 -13.78 7.48 9.21
CA ARG A 118 -12.62 6.67 8.87
C ARG A 118 -12.86 5.67 7.75
N LEU A 119 -11.78 5.26 7.13
CA LEU A 119 -11.68 4.12 6.26
C LEU A 119 -10.92 3.02 7.01
N SER A 120 -11.53 1.86 7.21
CA SER A 120 -10.93 0.73 7.91
C SER A 120 -10.68 -0.43 6.95
N PHE A 121 -9.47 -0.99 7.00
CA PHE A 121 -9.08 -2.17 6.24
C PHE A 121 -8.96 -3.37 7.17
N TYR A 122 -9.45 -4.52 6.72
CA TYR A 122 -9.45 -5.76 7.48
C TYR A 122 -8.63 -6.81 6.75
N GLY A 123 -7.66 -7.41 7.43
CA GLY A 123 -6.82 -8.48 6.92
C GLY A 123 -6.76 -9.67 7.88
N ALA A 124 -5.95 -10.68 7.56
CA ALA A 124 -5.76 -11.85 8.38
C ALA A 124 -5.11 -11.48 9.73
N GLY A 125 -5.94 -11.12 10.71
CA GLY A 125 -5.50 -10.80 12.07
C GLY A 125 -5.07 -9.35 12.30
N PHE A 126 -5.31 -8.44 11.35
CA PHE A 126 -5.08 -7.01 11.57
C PHE A 126 -6.28 -6.17 11.12
N GLU A 127 -6.45 -5.06 11.81
CA GLU A 127 -7.35 -3.97 11.43
C GLU A 127 -6.53 -2.68 11.40
N GLN A 128 -6.64 -1.96 10.30
CA GLN A 128 -6.00 -0.66 10.15
C GLN A 128 -7.04 0.37 9.77
N SER A 129 -7.18 1.39 10.59
CA SER A 129 -8.11 2.51 10.37
C SER A 129 -7.35 3.79 10.02
N LEU A 130 -7.81 4.46 8.97
CA LEU A 130 -7.31 5.73 8.49
C LEU A 130 -8.40 6.79 8.67
N PRO A 131 -8.26 7.74 9.63
CA PRO A 131 -9.18 8.85 9.77
C PRO A 131 -9.20 9.72 8.51
N PHE A 132 -10.36 10.23 8.11
CA PHE A 132 -10.47 11.09 6.92
C PHE A 132 -9.65 12.37 7.03
N GLU A 133 -9.49 12.90 8.24
CA GLU A 133 -8.66 14.07 8.49
C GLU A 133 -7.18 13.89 8.14
N SER A 134 -6.69 12.65 8.05
CA SER A 134 -5.30 12.34 7.71
C SER A 134 -4.99 12.48 6.21
N PHE A 135 -6.01 12.43 5.33
CA PHE A 135 -5.80 12.48 3.89
C PHE A 135 -6.77 13.40 3.12
N LEU A 136 -7.85 13.88 3.76
CA LEU A 136 -8.76 14.85 3.16
C LEU A 136 -8.49 16.25 3.73
N PRO A 137 -8.30 17.28 2.88
CA PRO A 137 -8.22 18.66 3.32
C PRO A 137 -9.54 19.15 3.98
N PRO A 138 -9.48 20.14 4.88
CA PRO A 138 -10.68 20.72 5.47
C PRO A 138 -11.60 21.34 4.40
N GLY A 139 -12.90 21.01 4.45
CA GLY A 139 -13.90 21.56 3.53
C GLY A 139 -13.96 20.87 2.17
N GLU A 140 -13.07 19.92 1.90
CA GLU A 140 -13.12 19.13 0.68
C GLU A 140 -13.92 17.84 0.88
N SER A 141 -14.55 17.40 -0.21
CA SER A 141 -15.16 16.07 -0.32
C SER A 141 -14.59 15.35 -1.54
N ALA A 142 -14.50 14.04 -1.45
CA ALA A 142 -14.07 13.17 -2.55
C ALA A 142 -15.09 12.06 -2.73
N LYS A 143 -15.25 11.55 -3.95
CA LYS A 143 -16.00 10.32 -4.16
C LYS A 143 -15.16 9.14 -3.69
N LEU A 144 -15.80 8.12 -3.16
CA LEU A 144 -15.09 6.90 -2.74
C LEU A 144 -14.34 6.25 -3.92
N SER A 145 -14.89 6.34 -5.13
CA SER A 145 -14.23 5.87 -6.36
C SER A 145 -12.87 6.53 -6.62
N ASP A 146 -12.69 7.79 -6.22
CA ASP A 146 -11.45 8.54 -6.47
C ASP A 146 -10.26 8.00 -5.67
N LEU A 147 -10.52 7.26 -4.59
CA LEU A 147 -9.49 6.55 -3.82
C LEU A 147 -8.95 5.31 -4.55
N PHE A 148 -9.63 4.85 -5.58
CA PHE A 148 -9.24 3.68 -6.36
C PHE A 148 -8.81 4.12 -7.76
N PRO A 149 -7.53 4.37 -8.00
CA PRO A 149 -7.04 4.80 -9.31
C PRO A 149 -7.33 3.74 -10.38
N PRO A 150 -7.40 4.12 -11.65
CA PRO A 150 -7.60 3.16 -12.73
C PRO A 150 -6.60 1.99 -12.65
N LYS A 151 -7.05 0.76 -12.96
CA LYS A 151 -6.26 -0.48 -12.86
C LYS A 151 -4.85 -0.33 -13.44
N GLY A 152 -4.72 0.30 -14.61
CA GLY A 152 -3.42 0.54 -15.24
C GLY A 152 -2.49 1.40 -14.39
N VAL A 153 -3.02 2.49 -13.83
CA VAL A 153 -2.24 3.38 -12.93
C VAL A 153 -1.84 2.64 -11.66
N MET A 154 -2.76 1.85 -11.09
CA MET A 154 -2.48 1.03 -9.91
C MET A 154 -1.33 0.05 -10.14
N LEU A 155 -1.36 -0.69 -11.25
CA LEU A 155 -0.37 -1.73 -11.56
C LEU A 155 0.99 -1.16 -11.99
N TRP A 156 0.98 -0.08 -12.81
CA TRP A 156 2.21 0.39 -13.46
C TRP A 156 2.86 1.60 -12.80
N ALA A 157 2.15 2.32 -11.97
CA ALA A 157 2.68 3.47 -11.25
C ALA A 157 2.66 3.28 -9.73
N VAL A 158 1.49 3.02 -9.13
CA VAL A 158 1.33 2.97 -7.68
C VAL A 158 2.06 1.78 -7.07
N LEU A 159 1.84 0.59 -7.61
CA LEU A 159 2.43 -0.65 -7.06
C LEU A 159 3.97 -0.62 -7.08
N PRO A 160 4.65 -0.30 -8.20
CA PRO A 160 6.10 -0.19 -8.21
C PRO A 160 6.63 0.92 -7.30
N ALA A 161 5.95 2.06 -7.22
CA ALA A 161 6.36 3.16 -6.36
C ALA A 161 6.30 2.78 -4.87
N VAL A 162 5.23 2.12 -4.44
CA VAL A 162 5.06 1.64 -3.05
C VAL A 162 6.13 0.61 -2.71
N PHE A 163 6.36 -0.37 -3.57
CA PHE A 163 7.41 -1.37 -3.32
C PHE A 163 8.81 -0.79 -3.38
N PHE A 164 9.05 0.20 -4.24
CA PHE A 164 10.34 0.90 -4.25
C PHE A 164 10.57 1.66 -2.94
N ALA A 165 9.59 2.43 -2.47
CA ALA A 165 9.68 3.16 -1.21
C ALA A 165 9.88 2.22 -0.01
N ALA A 166 9.12 1.13 0.07
CA ALA A 166 9.25 0.13 1.11
C ALA A 166 10.63 -0.56 1.08
N SER A 167 11.11 -0.97 -0.11
CA SER A 167 12.42 -1.59 -0.27
C SER A 167 13.54 -0.64 0.07
N LEU A 168 13.41 0.63 -0.33
CA LEU A 168 14.39 1.67 -0.01
C LEU A 168 14.49 1.88 1.51
N PHE A 169 13.34 1.99 2.18
CA PHE A 169 13.30 2.13 3.64
C PHE A 169 13.94 0.93 4.34
N MET A 170 13.56 -0.29 3.97
CA MET A 170 14.10 -1.51 4.57
C MET A 170 15.60 -1.65 4.34
N ASN A 171 16.09 -1.36 3.12
CA ASN A 171 17.52 -1.42 2.81
C ASN A 171 18.31 -0.34 3.56
N ALA A 172 17.74 0.86 3.74
CA ALA A 172 18.37 1.92 4.53
C ALA A 172 18.48 1.54 6.03
N VAL A 173 17.40 1.01 6.62
CA VAL A 173 17.38 0.55 8.00
C VAL A 173 18.38 -0.59 8.21
N TYR A 174 18.40 -1.56 7.30
CA TYR A 174 19.33 -2.68 7.37
C TYR A 174 20.80 -2.22 7.28
N SER A 175 21.10 -1.33 6.34
CA SER A 175 22.45 -0.75 6.18
C SER A 175 22.90 0.02 7.42
N LEU A 176 21.99 0.77 8.05
CA LEU A 176 22.27 1.48 9.29
C LEU A 176 22.56 0.52 10.44
N ALA A 177 21.73 -0.51 10.60
CA ALA A 177 21.90 -1.53 11.65
C ALA A 177 23.24 -2.27 11.51
N MET A 178 23.60 -2.67 10.27
CA MET A 178 24.89 -3.33 10.00
C MET A 178 26.08 -2.39 10.21
N GLY A 179 25.96 -1.11 9.85
CA GLY A 179 26.99 -0.11 10.10
C GLY A 179 27.22 0.17 11.59
N LEU A 180 26.19 0.06 12.41
CA LEU A 180 26.30 0.16 13.87
C LEU A 180 26.95 -1.09 14.47
N ALA A 181 26.56 -2.28 14.02
CA ALA A 181 27.12 -3.55 14.48
C ALA A 181 28.62 -3.71 14.14
N ALA A 182 29.08 -3.13 13.04
CA ALA A 182 30.50 -3.16 12.66
C ALA A 182 31.40 -2.25 13.50
N LYS A 183 30.85 -1.36 14.34
CA LYS A 183 31.58 -0.47 15.22
C LYS A 183 31.76 -1.00 16.65
N THR A 184 31.04 -2.06 16.99
CA THR A 184 31.15 -2.78 18.29
C THR A 184 32.11 -3.94 18.18
#